data_2e4b072576ca646181e81303b1a5366d
#
_entry.id   2e4b072576ca646181e81303b1a5366d
#
_cell.length_a   1.000
_cell.length_b   1.000
_cell.length_c   1.000
_cell.angle_alpha   90.00
_cell.angle_beta   90.00
_cell.angle_gamma   90.00
#
_symmetry.space_group_name_H-M   'P 1'
#
loop_
_entity.id
_entity.type
_entity.pdbx_description
1 polymer ?
#
loop_
_entity_poly.entity_id
_entity_poly.type
_entity_poly.pdbx_seq_one_letter_code
_entity_poly.pdbx_strand_id
1 'polypeptide(L)'
;VLEARGMEPAAAIDQAYHRAEEDWVPRNGARIIAKAWTDPAYRQRLLADGKAAAAELGFDMPPHHRYLVALENTSKLHNVIVCTLCSCTAFSIIGLPPDWYKDLEYRARVVRESRTVLREMGLDLPATTEIKVWDTTTDTRYMIVPHQPRETIGWPEDKLVEIITKESMIGVARLMGS
;
A
#
# COMPACT_ATOMS: atom_id res chain seq x y z
N VAL A 1 -19.91 11.39 -23.85
CA VAL A 1 -20.09 10.17 -23.03
C VAL A 1 -20.59 10.51 -21.64
N LEU A 2 -20.01 11.51 -20.94
CA LEU A 2 -20.47 11.95 -19.59
C LEU A 2 -21.84 12.63 -19.68
N GLU A 3 -22.04 13.56 -20.60
CA GLU A 3 -23.33 14.22 -20.85
C GLU A 3 -24.44 13.23 -21.21
N ALA A 4 -24.12 12.20 -22.01
CA ALA A 4 -25.07 11.13 -22.34
C ALA A 4 -25.50 10.29 -21.12
N ARG A 5 -24.77 10.40 -19.98
CA ARG A 5 -25.11 9.80 -18.69
C ARG A 5 -25.71 10.79 -17.69
N GLY A 6 -26.04 12.00 -18.15
CA GLY A 6 -26.59 13.07 -17.30
C GLY A 6 -25.58 13.65 -16.31
N MET A 7 -24.28 13.54 -16.59
CA MET A 7 -23.21 14.06 -15.75
C MET A 7 -22.60 15.31 -16.41
N GLU A 8 -22.59 16.41 -15.69
CA GLU A 8 -21.85 17.61 -16.11
C GLU A 8 -20.33 17.31 -16.05
N PRO A 9 -19.58 17.48 -17.18
CA PRO A 9 -18.16 17.12 -17.23
C PRO A 9 -17.31 17.82 -16.17
N ALA A 10 -17.55 19.12 -15.92
CA ALA A 10 -16.81 19.87 -14.90
C ALA A 10 -17.03 19.29 -13.50
N ALA A 11 -18.29 19.05 -13.11
CA ALA A 11 -18.62 18.46 -11.81
C ALA A 11 -18.04 17.05 -11.63
N ALA A 12 -17.99 16.25 -12.69
CA ALA A 12 -17.37 14.93 -12.64
C ALA A 12 -15.85 15.00 -12.45
N ILE A 13 -15.19 15.99 -13.05
CA ILE A 13 -13.76 16.25 -12.89
C ILE A 13 -13.48 16.73 -11.45
N ASP A 14 -14.22 17.70 -10.97
CA ASP A 14 -14.06 18.25 -9.61
C ASP A 14 -14.27 17.16 -8.55
N GLN A 15 -15.28 16.30 -8.70
CA GLN A 15 -15.47 15.14 -7.82
C GLN A 15 -14.31 14.16 -7.87
N ALA A 16 -13.70 13.94 -9.04
CA ALA A 16 -12.55 13.05 -9.16
C ALA A 16 -11.32 13.63 -8.47
N TYR A 17 -11.08 14.94 -8.59
CA TYR A 17 -10.01 15.65 -7.86
C TYR A 17 -10.23 15.61 -6.36
N HIS A 18 -11.41 15.93 -5.89
CA HIS A 18 -11.76 15.90 -4.47
C HIS A 18 -11.51 14.51 -3.86
N ARG A 19 -11.98 13.44 -4.53
CA ARG A 19 -11.69 12.07 -4.09
C ARG A 19 -10.20 11.75 -4.08
N ALA A 20 -9.44 12.24 -5.06
CA ALA A 20 -8.01 11.97 -5.12
C ALA A 20 -7.23 12.67 -3.99
N GLU A 21 -7.67 13.85 -3.57
CA GLU A 21 -7.00 14.66 -2.56
C GLU A 21 -7.46 14.34 -1.14
N GLU A 22 -8.75 14.04 -0.93
CA GLU A 22 -9.33 13.89 0.41
C GLU A 22 -9.62 12.44 0.79
N ASP A 23 -10.11 11.60 -0.16
CA ASP A 23 -10.53 10.24 0.13
C ASP A 23 -9.39 9.21 -0.08
N TRP A 24 -8.51 9.44 -1.09
CA TRP A 24 -7.48 8.47 -1.46
C TRP A 24 -6.13 8.82 -0.83
N VAL A 25 -6.10 8.71 0.48
CA VAL A 25 -4.95 9.13 1.28
C VAL A 25 -4.23 7.93 1.92
N PRO A 26 -2.91 8.01 2.11
CA PRO A 26 -2.14 6.93 2.74
C PRO A 26 -2.60 6.59 4.16
N ARG A 27 -3.25 7.54 4.83
CA ARG A 27 -3.80 7.38 6.18
C ARG A 27 -4.82 6.24 6.26
N ASN A 28 -5.55 5.93 5.17
CA ASN A 28 -6.49 4.80 5.14
C ASN A 28 -5.76 3.47 5.36
N GLY A 29 -4.70 3.22 4.58
CA GLY A 29 -3.86 2.04 4.75
C GLY A 29 -3.15 2.00 6.10
N ALA A 30 -2.69 3.15 6.58
CA ALA A 30 -2.07 3.24 7.92
C ALA A 30 -3.04 2.82 9.03
N ARG A 31 -4.32 3.19 8.96
CA ARG A 31 -5.36 2.76 9.91
C ARG A 31 -5.62 1.25 9.84
N ILE A 32 -5.63 0.68 8.63
CA ILE A 32 -5.77 -0.77 8.44
C ILE A 32 -4.60 -1.52 9.10
N ILE A 33 -3.36 -1.04 8.89
CA ILE A 33 -2.16 -1.66 9.48
C ILE A 33 -2.11 -1.49 10.98
N ALA A 34 -2.39 -0.30 11.51
CA ALA A 34 -2.44 -0.06 12.96
C ALA A 34 -3.45 -0.99 13.64
N LYS A 35 -4.65 -1.15 13.04
CA LYS A 35 -5.63 -2.12 13.50
C LYS A 35 -5.12 -3.56 13.45
N ALA A 36 -4.41 -3.95 12.38
CA ALA A 36 -3.86 -5.30 12.26
C ALA A 36 -2.75 -5.58 13.30
N TRP A 37 -2.00 -4.56 13.73
CA TRP A 37 -0.98 -4.71 14.77
C TRP A 37 -1.56 -4.83 16.18
N THR A 38 -2.72 -4.21 16.43
CA THR A 38 -3.38 -4.20 17.75
C THR A 38 -4.42 -5.30 17.91
N ASP A 39 -4.96 -5.83 16.82
CA ASP A 39 -5.99 -6.87 16.80
C ASP A 39 -5.55 -8.08 15.95
N PRO A 40 -5.05 -9.16 16.58
CA PRO A 40 -4.63 -10.37 15.87
C PRO A 40 -5.73 -11.06 15.05
N ALA A 41 -6.99 -10.96 15.47
CA ALA A 41 -8.11 -11.54 14.74
C ALA A 41 -8.41 -10.73 13.47
N TYR A 42 -8.37 -9.41 13.54
CA TYR A 42 -8.46 -8.54 12.36
C TYR A 42 -7.29 -8.79 11.40
N ARG A 43 -6.06 -8.90 11.91
CA ARG A 43 -4.87 -9.22 11.09
C ARG A 43 -5.04 -10.52 10.31
N GLN A 44 -5.59 -11.58 10.92
CA GLN A 44 -5.86 -12.83 10.21
C GLN A 44 -6.85 -12.63 9.07
N ARG A 45 -7.94 -11.88 9.28
CA ARG A 45 -8.90 -11.56 8.23
C ARG A 45 -8.28 -10.71 7.11
N LEU A 46 -7.48 -9.71 7.47
CA LEU A 46 -6.77 -8.86 6.51
C LEU A 46 -5.85 -9.67 5.59
N LEU A 47 -5.11 -10.62 6.14
CA LEU A 47 -4.20 -11.48 5.37
C LEU A 47 -4.96 -12.52 4.51
N ALA A 48 -6.17 -12.90 4.92
CA ALA A 48 -7.02 -13.84 4.18
C ALA A 48 -7.80 -13.14 3.03
N ASP A 49 -8.39 -11.97 3.31
CA ASP A 49 -9.15 -11.14 2.36
C ASP A 49 -9.00 -9.66 2.71
N GLY A 50 -8.00 -9.03 2.12
CA GLY A 50 -7.69 -7.62 2.38
C GLY A 50 -8.82 -6.67 2.01
N LYS A 51 -9.59 -6.98 0.95
CA LYS A 51 -10.70 -6.13 0.51
C LYS A 51 -11.86 -6.15 1.50
N ALA A 52 -12.25 -7.33 1.97
CA ALA A 52 -13.29 -7.47 2.99
C ALA A 52 -12.85 -6.80 4.31
N ALA A 53 -11.61 -7.00 4.74
CA ALA A 53 -11.08 -6.38 5.95
C ALA A 53 -10.98 -4.85 5.86
N ALA A 54 -10.65 -4.29 4.69
CA ALA A 54 -10.66 -2.84 4.49
C ALA A 54 -12.09 -2.28 4.62
N ALA A 55 -13.08 -2.97 4.07
CA ALA A 55 -14.49 -2.59 4.16
C ALA A 55 -15.03 -2.62 5.60
N GLU A 56 -14.54 -3.49 6.49
CA GLU A 56 -14.87 -3.48 7.93
C GLU A 56 -14.56 -2.13 8.60
N LEU A 57 -13.55 -1.40 8.08
CA LEU A 57 -13.15 -0.07 8.59
C LEU A 57 -13.75 1.09 7.76
N GLY A 58 -14.65 0.79 6.81
CA GLY A 58 -15.29 1.78 5.95
C GLY A 58 -14.45 2.22 4.74
N PHE A 59 -13.42 1.46 4.38
CA PHE A 59 -12.58 1.77 3.21
C PHE A 59 -12.98 0.92 2.00
N ASP A 60 -13.81 1.48 1.14
CA ASP A 60 -14.25 0.82 -0.08
C ASP A 60 -13.22 0.94 -1.20
N MET A 61 -13.11 -0.12 -1.98
CA MET A 61 -12.29 -0.16 -3.18
C MET A 61 -13.15 -0.13 -4.45
N PRO A 62 -12.67 0.52 -5.52
CA PRO A 62 -13.38 0.49 -6.80
C PRO A 62 -13.73 -0.93 -7.25
N PRO A 63 -14.88 -1.14 -7.93
CA PRO A 63 -15.32 -2.48 -8.33
C PRO A 63 -14.32 -3.25 -9.18
N HIS A 64 -13.53 -2.56 -10.01
CA HIS A 64 -12.51 -3.16 -10.86
C HIS A 64 -11.26 -3.62 -10.08
N HIS A 65 -11.04 -3.13 -8.85
CA HIS A 65 -10.07 -3.69 -7.91
C HIS A 65 -10.74 -4.88 -7.20
N ARG A 66 -10.71 -6.05 -7.82
CA ARG A 66 -11.42 -7.23 -7.31
C ARG A 66 -10.81 -7.76 -6.03
N TYR A 67 -9.47 -7.73 -5.95
CA TYR A 67 -8.71 -8.28 -4.85
C TYR A 67 -7.75 -7.25 -4.25
N LEU A 68 -7.68 -7.21 -2.94
CA LEU A 68 -6.60 -6.60 -2.18
C LEU A 68 -5.88 -7.71 -1.41
N VAL A 69 -4.62 -7.90 -1.74
CA VAL A 69 -3.77 -8.89 -1.05
C VAL A 69 -2.85 -8.14 -0.09
N ALA A 70 -3.04 -8.36 1.19
CA ALA A 70 -2.15 -7.85 2.22
C ALA A 70 -0.95 -8.80 2.37
N LEU A 71 0.26 -8.26 2.28
CA LEU A 71 1.52 -9.00 2.31
C LEU A 71 2.31 -8.61 3.55
N GLU A 72 2.52 -9.54 4.45
CA GLU A 72 3.19 -9.27 5.70
C GLU A 72 4.71 -9.37 5.58
N ASN A 73 5.40 -8.33 6.05
CA ASN A 73 6.84 -8.34 6.26
C ASN A 73 7.19 -8.95 7.61
N THR A 74 8.27 -9.71 7.63
CA THR A 74 8.83 -10.32 8.84
C THR A 74 10.32 -10.01 8.95
N SER A 75 10.98 -10.47 10.00
CA SER A 75 12.44 -10.37 10.14
C SER A 75 13.21 -11.11 9.03
N LYS A 76 12.57 -12.08 8.34
CA LYS A 76 13.20 -12.94 7.32
C LYS A 76 12.67 -12.69 5.90
N LEU A 77 11.52 -12.07 5.77
CA LEU A 77 10.84 -11.82 4.48
C LEU A 77 10.49 -10.35 4.34
N HIS A 78 10.89 -9.76 3.24
CA HIS A 78 10.53 -8.40 2.84
C HIS A 78 9.82 -8.41 1.49
N ASN A 79 8.62 -7.86 1.45
CA ASN A 79 7.81 -7.78 0.24
C ASN A 79 7.91 -6.38 -0.35
N VAL A 80 7.93 -6.28 -1.68
CA VAL A 80 7.95 -5.03 -2.45
C VAL A 80 6.90 -5.10 -3.53
N ILE A 81 6.17 -4.00 -3.74
CA ILE A 81 5.16 -3.89 -4.78
C ILE A 81 5.72 -3.10 -5.96
N VAL A 82 5.36 -3.56 -7.15
CA VAL A 82 5.62 -2.85 -8.41
C VAL A 82 4.43 -2.99 -9.34
N CYS A 83 4.32 -2.12 -10.33
CA CYS A 83 3.52 -2.34 -11.52
C CYS A 83 4.40 -2.15 -12.74
N THR A 84 4.79 -3.27 -13.39
CA THR A 84 5.70 -3.21 -14.55
C THR A 84 5.02 -2.64 -15.79
N LEU A 85 3.70 -2.69 -15.89
CA LEU A 85 2.94 -2.19 -17.04
C LEU A 85 2.61 -0.71 -16.97
N CYS A 86 2.24 -0.22 -15.77
CA CYS A 86 1.80 1.16 -15.58
C CYS A 86 2.21 1.68 -14.20
N SER A 87 1.28 2.19 -13.40
CA SER A 87 1.54 2.69 -12.04
C SER A 87 0.41 2.31 -11.07
N CYS A 88 -0.21 1.14 -11.29
CA CYS A 88 -1.34 0.70 -10.48
C CYS A 88 -0.94 0.43 -9.03
N THR A 89 -1.63 1.08 -8.10
CA THR A 89 -1.56 0.85 -6.66
C THR A 89 -2.96 0.60 -6.11
N ALA A 90 -3.08 0.22 -4.87
CA ALA A 90 -4.34 0.25 -4.12
C ALA A 90 -4.67 1.71 -3.71
N PHE A 91 -4.83 2.60 -4.68
CA PHE A 91 -4.85 4.06 -4.46
C PHE A 91 -5.92 4.53 -3.46
N SER A 92 -7.08 3.89 -3.39
CA SER A 92 -8.11 4.23 -2.40
C SER A 92 -7.71 3.85 -0.96
N ILE A 93 -6.69 3.03 -0.80
CA ILE A 93 -6.18 2.55 0.49
C ILE A 93 -4.84 3.20 0.84
N ILE A 94 -3.85 3.14 -0.06
CA ILE A 94 -2.49 3.62 0.22
C ILE A 94 -2.17 4.96 -0.45
N GLY A 95 -3.17 5.60 -1.06
CA GLY A 95 -3.02 6.85 -1.81
C GLY A 95 -2.49 6.67 -3.22
N LEU A 96 -2.52 7.76 -3.99
CA LEU A 96 -2.01 7.79 -5.36
C LEU A 96 -0.52 7.42 -5.42
N PRO A 97 -0.08 6.75 -6.51
CA PRO A 97 1.32 6.36 -6.66
C PRO A 97 2.23 7.61 -6.71
N PRO A 98 3.35 7.60 -5.98
CA PRO A 98 4.35 8.67 -6.09
C PRO A 98 5.05 8.65 -7.45
N ASP A 99 5.72 9.74 -7.83
CA ASP A 99 6.32 9.87 -9.16
C ASP A 99 7.41 8.84 -9.42
N TRP A 100 8.26 8.56 -8.43
CA TRP A 100 9.29 7.52 -8.56
C TRP A 100 8.71 6.12 -8.84
N TYR A 101 7.48 5.81 -8.36
CA TYR A 101 6.81 4.53 -8.63
C TYR A 101 6.42 4.38 -10.12
N LYS A 102 6.22 5.50 -10.81
CA LYS A 102 5.90 5.56 -12.25
C LYS A 102 7.14 5.46 -13.13
N ASP A 103 8.32 5.67 -12.55
CA ASP A 103 9.60 5.67 -13.28
C ASP A 103 9.87 4.32 -13.94
N LEU A 104 10.25 4.34 -15.22
CA LEU A 104 10.51 3.14 -16.01
C LEU A 104 11.75 2.39 -15.51
N GLU A 105 12.75 3.11 -15.02
CA GLU A 105 13.98 2.52 -14.48
C GLU A 105 13.67 1.78 -13.19
N TYR A 106 12.95 2.39 -12.24
CA TYR A 106 12.49 1.72 -11.03
C TYR A 106 11.77 0.43 -11.36
N ARG A 107 10.74 0.50 -12.24
CA ARG A 107 9.90 -0.65 -12.60
C ARG A 107 10.69 -1.79 -13.25
N ALA A 108 11.67 -1.46 -14.10
CA ALA A 108 12.50 -2.45 -14.77
C ALA A 108 13.55 -3.06 -13.84
N ARG A 109 14.12 -2.26 -12.92
CA ARG A 109 15.22 -2.68 -12.06
C ARG A 109 14.74 -3.45 -10.82
N VAL A 110 13.63 -3.03 -10.20
CA VAL A 110 13.18 -3.63 -8.94
C VAL A 110 12.88 -5.13 -9.07
N VAL A 111 12.44 -5.60 -10.24
CA VAL A 111 12.17 -7.03 -10.48
C VAL A 111 13.44 -7.85 -10.70
N ARG A 112 14.55 -7.24 -11.12
CA ARG A 112 15.81 -7.93 -11.44
C ARG A 112 16.87 -7.80 -10.35
N GLU A 113 16.91 -6.66 -9.69
CA GLU A 113 17.93 -6.28 -8.72
C GLU A 113 17.33 -5.57 -7.50
N SER A 114 16.22 -6.11 -6.98
CA SER A 114 15.43 -5.51 -5.90
C SER A 114 16.27 -5.02 -4.72
N ARG A 115 17.23 -5.81 -4.27
CA ARG A 115 18.10 -5.45 -3.13
C ARG A 115 18.94 -4.21 -3.41
N THR A 116 19.47 -4.08 -4.62
CA THR A 116 20.25 -2.89 -5.05
C THR A 116 19.34 -1.66 -5.07
N VAL A 117 18.18 -1.76 -5.70
CA VAL A 117 17.20 -0.66 -5.78
C VAL A 117 16.77 -0.22 -4.38
N LEU A 118 16.42 -1.15 -3.49
CA LEU A 118 16.02 -0.81 -2.13
C LEU A 118 17.12 -0.09 -1.36
N ARG A 119 18.38 -0.53 -1.50
CA ARG A 119 19.53 0.13 -0.87
C ARG A 119 19.75 1.54 -1.41
N GLU A 120 19.61 1.75 -2.73
CA GLU A 120 19.68 3.08 -3.36
C GLU A 120 18.55 4.01 -2.84
N MET A 121 17.39 3.44 -2.51
CA MET A 121 16.27 4.16 -1.88
C MET A 121 16.44 4.34 -0.35
N GLY A 122 17.55 3.92 0.21
CA GLY A 122 17.87 4.07 1.64
C GLY A 122 17.42 2.90 2.53
N LEU A 123 16.94 1.80 1.92
CA LEU A 123 16.52 0.59 2.64
C LEU A 123 17.57 -0.51 2.49
N ASP A 124 18.51 -0.58 3.44
CA ASP A 124 19.48 -1.66 3.51
C ASP A 124 18.93 -2.83 4.35
N LEU A 125 18.75 -3.97 3.70
CA LEU A 125 18.21 -5.19 4.31
C LEU A 125 19.34 -6.19 4.57
N PRO A 126 19.31 -6.92 5.71
CA PRO A 126 20.25 -8.01 5.97
C PRO A 126 20.32 -8.99 4.79
N ALA A 127 21.50 -9.52 4.49
CA ALA A 127 21.69 -10.49 3.40
C ALA A 127 20.82 -11.75 3.59
N THR A 128 20.46 -12.06 4.82
CA THR A 128 19.61 -13.22 5.21
C THR A 128 18.10 -12.95 4.99
N THR A 129 17.71 -11.72 4.71
CA THR A 129 16.30 -11.37 4.44
C THR A 129 15.97 -11.71 2.99
N GLU A 130 15.00 -12.58 2.77
CA GLU A 130 14.43 -12.86 1.45
C GLU A 130 13.65 -11.62 0.97
N ILE A 131 13.77 -11.26 -0.31
CA ILE A 131 12.98 -10.19 -0.92
C ILE A 131 12.06 -10.81 -1.98
N LYS A 132 10.75 -10.54 -1.86
CA LYS A 132 9.74 -10.90 -2.86
C LYS A 132 9.18 -9.65 -3.51
N VAL A 133 9.22 -9.61 -4.83
CA VAL A 133 8.64 -8.52 -5.63
C VAL A 133 7.30 -8.99 -6.20
N TRP A 134 6.27 -8.18 -5.99
CA TRP A 134 4.90 -8.47 -6.39
C TRP A 134 4.47 -7.48 -7.46
N ASP A 135 4.17 -8.00 -8.65
CA ASP A 135 3.70 -7.18 -9.77
C ASP A 135 2.16 -7.12 -9.75
N THR A 136 1.60 -5.91 -9.78
CA THR A 136 0.15 -5.71 -9.77
C THR A 136 -0.45 -6.15 -11.10
N THR A 137 -1.66 -6.69 -11.05
CA THR A 137 -2.42 -7.10 -12.23
C THR A 137 -3.63 -6.18 -12.47
N THR A 138 -4.43 -6.47 -13.48
CA THR A 138 -5.63 -5.67 -13.81
C THR A 138 -6.60 -5.59 -12.64
N ASP A 139 -6.79 -6.67 -11.91
CA ASP A 139 -7.83 -6.80 -10.87
C ASP A 139 -7.27 -7.00 -9.46
N THR A 140 -5.97 -7.26 -9.31
CA THR A 140 -5.32 -7.48 -8.01
C THR A 140 -4.46 -6.28 -7.62
N ARG A 141 -4.66 -5.82 -6.40
CA ARG A 141 -3.84 -4.79 -5.74
C ARG A 141 -3.18 -5.39 -4.52
N TYR A 142 -2.03 -4.86 -4.17
CA TYR A 142 -1.27 -5.29 -3.01
C TYR A 142 -1.10 -4.15 -2.03
N MET A 143 -0.95 -4.49 -0.76
CA MET A 143 -0.55 -3.60 0.32
C MET A 143 0.42 -4.35 1.23
N ILE A 144 1.56 -3.74 1.55
CA ILE A 144 2.48 -4.32 2.53
C ILE A 144 1.98 -3.99 3.93
N VAL A 145 1.96 -5.01 4.78
CA VAL A 145 1.86 -4.86 6.23
C VAL A 145 3.31 -4.87 6.76
N PRO A 146 3.89 -3.71 7.10
CA PRO A 146 5.27 -3.65 7.56
C PRO A 146 5.46 -4.42 8.87
N HIS A 147 6.67 -4.88 9.13
CA HIS A 147 7.01 -5.43 10.43
C HIS A 147 6.90 -4.31 11.49
N GLN A 148 6.13 -4.55 12.55
CA GLN A 148 5.93 -3.56 13.62
C GLN A 148 7.25 -3.34 14.37
N PRO A 149 7.71 -2.08 14.51
CA PRO A 149 8.87 -1.77 15.35
C PRO A 149 8.64 -2.16 16.80
N ARG A 150 9.63 -2.81 17.44
CA ARG A 150 9.48 -3.36 18.80
C ARG A 150 9.09 -2.32 19.84
N GLU A 151 9.61 -1.11 19.72
CA GLU A 151 9.35 0.02 20.61
C GLU A 151 7.93 0.56 20.50
N THR A 152 7.19 0.20 19.46
CA THR A 152 5.80 0.62 19.25
C THR A 152 4.77 -0.39 19.76
N ILE A 153 5.23 -1.54 20.27
CA ILE A 153 4.33 -2.54 20.86
C ILE A 153 3.61 -1.93 22.06
N GLY A 154 2.28 -2.01 22.05
CA GLY A 154 1.43 -1.42 23.08
C GLY A 154 1.07 0.05 22.86
N TRP A 155 1.51 0.65 21.75
CA TRP A 155 1.03 1.99 21.39
C TRP A 155 -0.43 1.94 20.94
N PRO A 156 -1.21 3.02 21.20
CA PRO A 156 -2.57 3.13 20.67
C PRO A 156 -2.58 3.31 19.14
N GLU A 157 -3.68 2.91 18.51
CA GLU A 157 -3.80 2.89 17.06
C GLU A 157 -3.55 4.25 16.39
N ASP A 158 -4.03 5.34 16.99
CA ASP A 158 -3.85 6.72 16.49
C ASP A 158 -2.36 7.09 16.38
N LYS A 159 -1.57 6.73 17.38
CA LYS A 159 -0.12 6.94 17.38
C LYS A 159 0.60 6.04 16.39
N LEU A 160 0.14 4.79 16.20
CA LEU A 160 0.70 3.87 15.21
C LEU A 160 0.44 4.37 13.78
N VAL A 161 -0.71 4.97 13.52
CA VAL A 161 -1.05 5.55 12.21
C VAL A 161 -0.05 6.63 11.78
N GLU A 162 0.50 7.39 12.71
CA GLU A 162 1.42 8.50 12.41
C GLU A 162 2.78 8.04 11.87
N ILE A 163 3.21 6.82 12.22
CA ILE A 163 4.50 6.29 11.79
C ILE A 163 4.44 5.48 10.49
N ILE A 164 3.25 5.05 10.07
CA ILE A 164 3.08 4.21 8.87
C ILE A 164 3.02 5.09 7.63
N THR A 165 4.00 4.92 6.75
CA THR A 165 4.15 5.74 5.54
C THR A 165 3.70 5.00 4.28
N LYS A 166 3.41 5.73 3.22
CA LYS A 166 3.10 5.17 1.89
C LYS A 166 4.25 4.27 1.41
N GLU A 167 5.47 4.72 1.57
CA GLU A 167 6.67 4.00 1.15
C GLU A 167 6.82 2.67 1.88
N SER A 168 6.47 2.60 3.16
CA SER A 168 6.45 1.35 3.92
C SER A 168 5.35 0.41 3.45
N MET A 169 4.20 0.93 3.01
CA MET A 169 3.09 0.17 2.45
C MET A 169 3.34 -0.32 1.00
N ILE A 170 4.30 0.28 0.30
CA ILE A 170 4.81 -0.20 -1.00
C ILE A 170 5.98 -1.17 -0.79
N GLY A 171 6.67 -1.08 0.35
CA GLY A 171 7.79 -1.95 0.71
C GLY A 171 9.16 -1.39 0.35
N VAL A 172 9.31 -0.07 0.15
CA VAL A 172 10.58 0.56 -0.19
C VAL A 172 11.21 1.35 0.97
N ALA A 173 10.54 1.41 2.11
CA ALA A 173 11.06 2.04 3.31
C ALA A 173 10.77 1.21 4.55
N ARG A 174 11.61 1.36 5.59
CA ARG A 174 11.32 0.92 6.95
C ARG A 174 10.58 2.02 7.70
N LEU A 175 9.86 1.60 8.73
CA LEU A 175 9.33 2.52 9.72
C LEU A 175 10.47 2.99 10.64
N MET A 176 10.42 4.24 11.09
CA MET A 176 11.41 4.77 12.02
C MET A 176 11.38 3.94 13.31
N GLY A 177 12.56 3.49 13.76
CA GLY A 177 12.70 2.66 14.96
C GLY A 177 12.77 1.15 14.72
N SER A 178 12.81 0.67 13.47
CA SER A 178 12.93 -0.77 13.16
C SER A 178 14.31 -1.15 12.61
#